data_e0e16f6f1fb704cc82c0361b0f58b3bf
#
_entry.id   e0e16f6f1fb704cc82c0361b0f58b3bf
#
_cell.length_a   1.000
_cell.length_b   1.000
_cell.length_c   1.000
_cell.angle_alpha   90.00
_cell.angle_beta   90.00
_cell.angle_gamma   90.00
#
_symmetry.space_group_name_H-M   'P 1'
#
loop_
_entity.id
_entity.type
_entity.pdbx_description
1 polymer ?
#
loop_
_entity_poly.entity_id
_entity_poly.type
_entity_poly.pdbx_seq_one_letter_code
_entity_poly.pdbx_strand_id
1 'polypeptide(L)'
;GFITLWVIILSCIVKVAIQLEFGKQSIRTGETIMTSLNRLGGPRIGKRRVNWSLWTWFFLWLFKPLQLGGIIGGVAIILNMAFPDVSISWFAVIIGIIVASMVFKGYYFFIERMSVVMMLLFTIFTIVAVFMLQSTAFAFSPGDILDGVRFRLPAASVGFAIAAFGLTGVGGDEIVAYNYWCLEKGYARFTGPY
;
A
#
# COMPACT_ATOMS: atom_id res chain seq x y z
N GLY A 1 4.70 20.63 0.41
CA GLY A 1 4.81 20.74 1.84
C GLY A 1 3.52 20.37 2.57
N PHE A 2 3.32 20.95 3.73
CA PHE A 2 2.21 20.60 4.64
C PHE A 2 0.80 20.82 4.08
N ILE A 3 0.60 21.64 3.04
CA ILE A 3 -0.72 21.94 2.44
C ILE A 3 -1.54 20.70 2.07
N THR A 4 -0.89 19.57 1.76
CA THR A 4 -1.55 18.32 1.41
C THR A 4 -1.68 17.35 2.59
N LEU A 5 -1.30 17.73 3.80
CA LEU A 5 -1.32 16.86 4.98
C LEU A 5 -2.74 16.33 5.27
N TRP A 6 -3.75 17.18 5.16
CA TRP A 6 -5.14 16.77 5.36
C TRP A 6 -5.61 15.73 4.34
N VAL A 7 -5.14 15.81 3.07
CA VAL A 7 -5.44 14.81 2.03
C VAL A 7 -4.86 13.45 2.40
N ILE A 8 -3.62 13.44 2.92
CA ILE A 8 -2.93 12.23 3.37
C ILE A 8 -3.69 11.59 4.53
N ILE A 9 -4.05 12.38 5.54
CA ILE A 9 -4.81 11.89 6.71
C ILE A 9 -6.15 11.33 6.28
N LEU A 10 -6.89 12.06 5.45
CA LEU A 10 -8.20 11.63 4.94
C LEU A 10 -8.07 10.34 4.11
N SER A 11 -7.04 10.26 3.26
CA SER A 11 -6.74 9.05 2.47
C SER A 11 -6.55 7.83 3.38
N CYS A 12 -5.75 7.96 4.43
CA CYS A 12 -5.51 6.87 5.38
C CYS A 12 -6.80 6.43 6.07
N ILE A 13 -7.61 7.38 6.55
CA ILE A 13 -8.89 7.07 7.24
C ILE A 13 -9.84 6.33 6.30
N VAL A 14 -10.05 6.85 5.09
CA VAL A 14 -10.98 6.26 4.11
C VAL A 14 -10.51 4.86 3.72
N LYS A 15 -9.24 4.69 3.43
CA LYS A 15 -8.70 3.39 2.99
C LYS A 15 -8.74 2.33 4.09
N VAL A 16 -8.43 2.71 5.34
CA VAL A 16 -8.55 1.79 6.48
C VAL A 16 -10.00 1.38 6.70
N ALA A 17 -10.95 2.31 6.60
CA ALA A 17 -12.38 2.00 6.72
C ALA A 17 -12.82 0.99 5.65
N ILE A 18 -12.45 1.21 4.39
CA ILE A 18 -12.76 0.29 3.28
C ILE A 18 -12.11 -1.09 3.51
N GLN A 19 -10.84 -1.12 3.93
CA GLN A 19 -10.12 -2.36 4.21
C GLN A 19 -10.80 -3.18 5.30
N LEU A 20 -11.22 -2.52 6.39
CA LEU A 20 -11.92 -3.18 7.49
C LEU A 20 -13.28 -3.72 7.05
N GLU A 21 -14.04 -2.99 6.24
CA GLU A 21 -15.33 -3.48 5.74
C GLU A 21 -15.16 -4.68 4.79
N PHE A 22 -14.15 -4.67 3.93
CA PHE A 22 -13.82 -5.83 3.09
C PHE A 22 -13.42 -7.04 3.93
N GLY A 23 -12.59 -6.83 4.97
CA GLY A 23 -12.22 -7.90 5.90
C GLY A 23 -13.43 -8.47 6.63
N LYS A 24 -14.30 -7.61 7.18
CA LYS A 24 -15.55 -8.03 7.85
C LYS A 24 -16.44 -8.82 6.92
N GLN A 25 -16.62 -8.36 5.68
CA GLN A 25 -17.44 -9.07 4.70
C GLN A 25 -16.89 -10.47 4.44
N SER A 26 -15.59 -10.61 4.21
CA SER A 26 -14.96 -11.91 3.96
C SER A 26 -15.03 -12.84 5.18
N ILE A 27 -14.86 -12.31 6.39
CA ILE A 27 -14.99 -13.10 7.62
C ILE A 27 -16.45 -13.56 7.80
N ARG A 28 -17.45 -12.72 7.52
CA ARG A 28 -18.87 -13.07 7.64
C ARG A 28 -19.32 -14.12 6.65
N THR A 29 -18.83 -14.04 5.41
CA THR A 29 -19.32 -14.89 4.32
C THR A 29 -18.44 -16.10 4.06
N GLY A 30 -17.23 -16.14 4.59
CA GLY A 30 -16.22 -17.15 4.23
C GLY A 30 -15.75 -17.04 2.77
N GLU A 31 -16.14 -15.97 2.05
CA GLU A 31 -15.83 -15.78 0.64
C GLU A 31 -14.80 -14.68 0.43
N THR A 32 -14.06 -14.78 -0.68
CA THR A 32 -13.15 -13.72 -1.08
C THR A 32 -13.92 -12.51 -1.56
N ILE A 33 -13.34 -11.31 -1.39
CA ILE A 33 -13.98 -10.07 -1.86
C ILE A 33 -14.18 -10.09 -3.39
N MET A 34 -13.32 -10.78 -4.15
CA MET A 34 -13.49 -10.95 -5.59
C MET A 34 -14.79 -11.68 -5.94
N THR A 35 -15.16 -12.69 -5.16
CA THR A 35 -16.44 -13.39 -5.31
C THR A 35 -17.60 -12.44 -5.02
N SER A 36 -17.50 -11.67 -3.93
CA SER A 36 -18.52 -10.69 -3.57
C SER A 36 -18.66 -9.57 -4.62
N LEU A 37 -17.55 -9.05 -5.13
CA LEU A 37 -17.54 -8.05 -6.21
C LEU A 37 -18.15 -8.58 -7.50
N ASN A 38 -17.95 -9.86 -7.81
CA ASN A 38 -18.55 -10.47 -9.00
C ASN A 38 -20.07 -10.59 -8.91
N ARG A 39 -20.64 -10.57 -7.70
CA ARG A 39 -22.08 -10.62 -7.45
C ARG A 39 -22.76 -9.24 -7.48
N LEU A 40 -21.97 -8.16 -7.50
CA LEU A 40 -22.53 -6.81 -7.59
C LEU A 40 -23.38 -6.65 -8.84
N GLY A 41 -24.38 -5.78 -8.74
CA GLY A 41 -25.16 -5.32 -9.88
C GLY A 41 -24.30 -4.54 -10.88
N GLY A 42 -24.71 -4.51 -12.14
CA GLY A 42 -24.05 -3.74 -13.17
C GLY A 42 -23.64 -4.56 -14.40
N PRO A 43 -22.94 -3.94 -15.35
CA PRO A 43 -22.55 -4.57 -16.61
C PRO A 43 -21.67 -5.80 -16.38
N ARG A 44 -21.93 -6.85 -17.17
CA ARG A 44 -21.14 -8.08 -17.16
C ARG A 44 -20.48 -8.27 -18.53
N ILE A 45 -19.19 -8.54 -18.53
CA ILE A 45 -18.35 -8.56 -19.73
C ILE A 45 -17.82 -9.97 -19.99
N GLY A 46 -17.70 -10.32 -21.26
CA GLY A 46 -17.13 -11.57 -21.74
C GLY A 46 -18.08 -12.78 -21.65
N LYS A 47 -17.64 -13.91 -22.21
CA LYS A 47 -18.42 -15.18 -22.25
C LYS A 47 -18.78 -15.70 -20.87
N ARG A 48 -17.94 -15.46 -19.86
CA ARG A 48 -18.16 -15.88 -18.46
C ARG A 48 -19.00 -14.88 -17.64
N ARG A 49 -19.51 -13.82 -18.28
CA ARG A 49 -20.36 -12.79 -17.64
C ARG A 49 -19.75 -12.24 -16.33
N VAL A 50 -18.45 -11.93 -16.36
CA VAL A 50 -17.73 -11.38 -15.22
C VAL A 50 -18.13 -9.92 -15.02
N ASN A 51 -18.32 -9.51 -13.76
CA ASN A 51 -18.68 -8.14 -13.42
C ASN A 51 -17.59 -7.14 -13.87
N TRP A 52 -17.99 -5.97 -14.31
CA TRP A 52 -17.08 -4.90 -14.77
C TRP A 52 -16.05 -4.50 -13.71
N SER A 53 -16.42 -4.55 -12.43
CA SER A 53 -15.53 -4.19 -11.32
C SER A 53 -14.28 -5.07 -11.26
N LEU A 54 -14.39 -6.37 -11.57
CA LEU A 54 -13.25 -7.28 -11.63
C LEU A 54 -12.34 -6.94 -12.82
N TRP A 55 -12.91 -6.57 -13.96
CA TRP A 55 -12.14 -6.13 -15.11
C TRP A 55 -11.39 -4.83 -14.84
N THR A 56 -12.02 -3.89 -14.15
CA THR A 56 -11.36 -2.65 -13.71
C THR A 56 -10.20 -2.96 -12.77
N TRP A 57 -10.43 -3.82 -11.78
CA TRP A 57 -9.36 -4.23 -10.87
C TRP A 57 -8.22 -4.93 -11.61
N PHE A 58 -8.53 -5.88 -12.51
CA PHE A 58 -7.53 -6.59 -13.32
C PHE A 58 -6.71 -5.62 -14.18
N PHE A 59 -7.36 -4.67 -14.82
CA PHE A 59 -6.67 -3.63 -15.60
C PHE A 59 -5.71 -2.81 -14.74
N LEU A 60 -6.16 -2.36 -13.57
CA LEU A 60 -5.30 -1.63 -12.64
C LEU A 60 -4.14 -2.49 -12.12
N TRP A 61 -4.38 -3.77 -11.91
CA TRP A 61 -3.35 -4.72 -11.47
C TRP A 61 -2.22 -4.90 -12.49
N LEU A 62 -2.48 -4.74 -13.79
CA LEU A 62 -1.44 -4.79 -14.81
C LEU A 62 -0.36 -3.69 -14.66
N PHE A 63 -0.66 -2.62 -13.95
CA PHE A 63 0.32 -1.57 -13.63
C PHE A 63 1.13 -1.85 -12.36
N LYS A 64 0.82 -2.91 -11.61
CA LYS A 64 1.54 -3.28 -10.38
C LYS A 64 3.04 -3.50 -10.59
N PRO A 65 3.51 -4.12 -11.69
CA PRO A 65 4.95 -4.25 -11.95
C PRO A 65 5.69 -2.91 -12.00
N LEU A 66 5.05 -1.83 -12.46
CA LEU A 66 5.64 -0.49 -12.47
C LEU A 66 5.86 0.03 -11.05
N GLN A 67 4.90 -0.19 -10.16
CA GLN A 67 5.02 0.17 -8.74
C GLN A 67 6.16 -0.62 -8.07
N LEU A 68 6.22 -1.93 -8.30
CA LEU A 68 7.32 -2.77 -7.77
C LEU A 68 8.67 -2.33 -8.28
N GLY A 69 8.77 -2.02 -9.59
CA GLY A 69 9.98 -1.48 -10.19
C GLY A 69 10.41 -0.16 -9.55
N GLY A 70 9.46 0.72 -9.26
CA GLY A 70 9.73 1.98 -8.54
C GLY A 70 10.27 1.76 -7.13
N ILE A 71 9.73 0.80 -6.38
CA ILE A 71 10.20 0.46 -5.02
C ILE A 71 11.62 -0.11 -5.07
N ILE A 72 11.86 -1.10 -5.94
CA ILE A 72 13.20 -1.71 -6.11
C ILE A 72 14.20 -0.65 -6.58
N GLY A 73 13.82 0.19 -7.55
CA GLY A 73 14.65 1.29 -8.04
C GLY A 73 15.00 2.29 -6.95
N GLY A 74 14.03 2.66 -6.11
CA GLY A 74 14.26 3.55 -4.97
C GLY A 74 15.30 2.99 -3.99
N VAL A 75 15.20 1.72 -3.62
CA VAL A 75 16.19 1.04 -2.77
C VAL A 75 17.54 0.97 -3.45
N ALA A 76 17.60 0.66 -4.77
CA ALA A 76 18.83 0.61 -5.54
C ALA A 76 19.54 1.97 -5.59
N ILE A 77 18.81 3.08 -5.71
CA ILE A 77 19.35 4.43 -5.67
C ILE A 77 19.98 4.73 -4.30
N ILE A 78 19.31 4.38 -3.20
CA ILE A 78 19.84 4.58 -1.84
C ILE A 78 21.11 3.79 -1.64
N LEU A 79 21.16 2.53 -2.10
CA LEU A 79 22.37 1.71 -2.02
C LEU A 79 23.51 2.26 -2.88
N ASN A 80 23.21 2.79 -4.06
CA ASN A 80 24.22 3.45 -4.91
C ASN A 80 24.79 4.72 -4.25
N MET A 81 24.00 5.46 -3.47
CA MET A 81 24.50 6.59 -2.68
C MET A 81 25.51 6.14 -1.61
N ALA A 82 25.31 4.97 -1.03
CA ALA A 82 26.24 4.39 -0.03
C ALA A 82 27.45 3.72 -0.69
N PHE A 83 27.29 3.16 -1.88
CA PHE A 83 28.33 2.42 -2.63
C PHE A 83 28.35 2.89 -4.09
N PRO A 84 28.97 4.04 -4.39
CA PRO A 84 28.93 4.69 -5.71
C PRO A 84 29.57 3.87 -6.83
N ASP A 85 30.51 2.97 -6.50
CA ASP A 85 31.24 2.15 -7.47
C ASP A 85 30.38 1.06 -8.11
N VAL A 86 29.20 0.77 -7.53
CA VAL A 86 28.28 -0.25 -8.05
C VAL A 86 27.10 0.42 -8.73
N SER A 87 26.80 0.05 -9.97
CA SER A 87 25.71 0.68 -10.71
C SER A 87 24.33 0.36 -10.10
N ILE A 88 23.41 1.30 -10.23
CA ILE A 88 21.99 1.15 -9.78
C ILE A 88 21.36 -0.11 -10.36
N SER A 89 21.65 -0.43 -11.63
CA SER A 89 21.09 -1.61 -12.29
C SER A 89 21.51 -2.92 -11.61
N TRP A 90 22.77 -3.02 -11.17
CA TRP A 90 23.24 -4.19 -10.42
C TRP A 90 22.52 -4.35 -9.09
N PHE A 91 22.37 -3.25 -8.33
CA PHE A 91 21.58 -3.27 -7.09
C PHE A 91 20.13 -3.69 -7.34
N ALA A 92 19.48 -3.17 -8.38
CA ALA A 92 18.10 -3.53 -8.71
C ALA A 92 17.96 -5.03 -9.04
N VAL A 93 18.90 -5.61 -9.78
CA VAL A 93 18.93 -7.04 -10.10
C VAL A 93 19.15 -7.89 -8.84
N ILE A 94 20.13 -7.54 -8.01
CA ILE A 94 20.42 -8.27 -6.77
C ILE A 94 19.21 -8.24 -5.83
N ILE A 95 18.61 -7.07 -5.60
CA ILE A 95 17.41 -6.93 -4.76
C ILE A 95 16.27 -7.77 -5.34
N GLY A 96 16.05 -7.69 -6.64
CA GLY A 96 15.01 -8.46 -7.33
C GLY A 96 15.18 -9.97 -7.12
N ILE A 97 16.41 -10.48 -7.26
CA ILE A 97 16.72 -11.91 -7.02
C ILE A 97 16.50 -12.29 -5.56
N ILE A 98 16.95 -11.47 -4.61
CA ILE A 98 16.76 -11.74 -3.17
C ILE A 98 15.28 -11.82 -2.84
N VAL A 99 14.49 -10.82 -3.24
CA VAL A 99 13.04 -10.78 -2.98
C VAL A 99 12.34 -11.96 -3.65
N ALA A 100 12.63 -12.22 -4.93
CA ALA A 100 12.06 -13.35 -5.66
C ALA A 100 12.37 -14.69 -4.98
N SER A 101 13.60 -14.89 -4.53
CA SER A 101 14.00 -16.13 -3.85
C SER A 101 13.30 -16.34 -2.51
N MET A 102 13.08 -15.26 -1.75
CA MET A 102 12.34 -15.31 -0.49
C MET A 102 10.88 -15.68 -0.70
N VAL A 103 10.23 -15.09 -1.72
CA VAL A 103 8.84 -15.36 -2.04
C VAL A 103 8.65 -16.76 -2.65
N PHE A 104 9.56 -17.18 -3.53
CA PHE A 104 9.46 -18.47 -4.23
C PHE A 104 9.48 -19.68 -3.28
N LYS A 105 10.27 -19.61 -2.21
CA LYS A 105 10.35 -20.69 -1.21
C LYS A 105 9.14 -20.78 -0.27
N GLY A 106 8.19 -19.84 -0.37
CA GLY A 106 6.94 -19.89 0.39
C GLY A 106 7.09 -19.85 1.91
N TYR A 107 8.12 -19.20 2.40
CA TYR A 107 8.37 -19.03 3.84
C TYR A 107 7.39 -18.02 4.47
N TYR A 108 6.10 -18.31 4.42
CA TYR A 108 5.05 -17.39 4.90
C TYR A 108 5.32 -16.89 6.32
N PHE A 109 5.57 -17.79 7.28
CA PHE A 109 5.83 -17.40 8.67
C PHE A 109 7.10 -16.57 8.85
N PHE A 110 8.12 -16.84 8.06
CA PHE A 110 9.36 -16.05 8.09
C PHE A 110 9.08 -14.64 7.56
N ILE A 111 8.42 -14.52 6.41
CA ILE A 111 8.05 -13.23 5.79
C ILE A 111 7.17 -12.44 6.75
N GLU A 112 6.18 -13.07 7.39
CA GLU A 112 5.29 -12.41 8.36
C GLU A 112 6.07 -11.84 9.54
N ARG A 113 6.96 -12.62 10.18
CA ARG A 113 7.79 -12.14 11.29
C ARG A 113 8.74 -11.03 10.87
N MET A 114 9.42 -11.20 9.76
CA MET A 114 10.33 -10.18 9.24
C MET A 114 9.58 -8.88 8.91
N SER A 115 8.39 -8.96 8.35
CA SER A 115 7.56 -7.78 8.07
C SER A 115 7.19 -7.02 9.35
N VAL A 116 6.85 -7.72 10.43
CA VAL A 116 6.57 -7.08 11.73
C VAL A 116 7.80 -6.37 12.28
N VAL A 117 8.98 -7.03 12.25
CA VAL A 117 10.24 -6.42 12.70
C VAL A 117 10.59 -5.20 11.86
N MET A 118 10.49 -5.31 10.52
CA MET A 118 10.76 -4.20 9.61
C MET A 118 9.80 -3.03 9.84
N MET A 119 8.53 -3.30 10.11
CA MET A 119 7.53 -2.27 10.42
C MET A 119 7.88 -1.53 11.71
N LEU A 120 8.30 -2.24 12.75
CA LEU A 120 8.74 -1.63 14.02
C LEU A 120 9.97 -0.75 13.80
N LEU A 121 10.99 -1.27 13.10
CA LEU A 121 12.20 -0.52 12.78
C LEU A 121 11.88 0.72 11.93
N PHE A 122 11.06 0.58 10.91
CA PHE A 122 10.62 1.70 10.07
C PHE A 122 9.92 2.78 10.91
N THR A 123 9.05 2.37 11.83
CA THR A 123 8.35 3.32 12.72
C THR A 123 9.34 4.07 13.60
N ILE A 124 10.29 3.35 14.23
CA ILE A 124 11.32 3.96 15.07
C ILE A 124 12.18 4.93 14.25
N PHE A 125 12.69 4.50 13.09
CA PHE A 125 13.49 5.36 12.22
C PHE A 125 12.72 6.59 11.74
N THR A 126 11.45 6.45 11.43
CA THR A 126 10.60 7.58 11.04
C THR A 126 10.47 8.59 12.17
N ILE A 127 10.22 8.12 13.39
CA ILE A 127 10.15 8.99 14.58
C ILE A 127 11.48 9.70 14.81
N VAL A 128 12.59 8.97 14.78
CA VAL A 128 13.93 9.55 14.95
C VAL A 128 14.20 10.59 13.84
N ALA A 129 13.89 10.28 12.58
CA ALA A 129 14.07 11.20 11.47
C ALA A 129 13.26 12.50 11.64
N VAL A 130 12.01 12.41 12.12
CA VAL A 130 11.18 13.58 12.43
C VAL A 130 11.81 14.45 13.52
N PHE A 131 12.36 13.85 14.59
CA PHE A 131 13.07 14.61 15.62
C PHE A 131 14.37 15.23 15.09
N MET A 132 15.16 14.49 14.33
CA MET A 132 16.39 15.01 13.72
C MET A 132 16.12 16.14 12.73
N LEU A 133 14.98 16.12 12.04
CA LEU A 133 14.58 17.15 11.10
C LEU A 133 14.47 18.52 11.77
N GLN A 134 14.10 18.56 13.08
CA GLN A 134 13.95 19.80 13.84
C GLN A 134 15.29 20.54 14.04
N SER A 135 16.41 19.85 13.92
CA SER A 135 17.76 20.44 14.00
C SER A 135 18.34 20.87 12.64
N THR A 136 17.54 20.80 11.57
CA THR A 136 17.94 21.14 10.20
C THR A 136 17.24 22.41 9.70
N ALA A 137 17.64 22.89 8.53
CA ALA A 137 16.95 23.98 7.83
C ALA A 137 15.50 23.67 7.42
N PHE A 138 15.08 22.41 7.56
CA PHE A 138 13.72 21.92 7.25
C PHE A 138 12.86 21.73 8.51
N ALA A 139 13.27 22.32 9.64
CA ALA A 139 12.46 22.32 10.85
C ALA A 139 11.07 22.90 10.58
N PHE A 140 10.07 22.30 11.17
CA PHE A 140 8.69 22.74 11.03
C PHE A 140 8.11 23.14 12.38
N SER A 141 7.19 24.07 12.36
CA SER A 141 6.49 24.57 13.55
C SER A 141 5.13 23.90 13.70
N PRO A 142 4.53 23.92 14.90
CA PRO A 142 3.13 23.54 15.08
C PRO A 142 2.17 24.30 14.18
N GLY A 143 2.49 25.55 13.81
CA GLY A 143 1.74 26.36 12.86
C GLY A 143 1.67 25.76 11.48
N ASP A 144 2.78 25.19 10.99
CA ASP A 144 2.83 24.52 9.68
C ASP A 144 1.92 23.29 9.63
N ILE A 145 1.85 22.55 10.75
CA ILE A 145 0.96 21.40 10.87
C ILE A 145 -0.50 21.85 10.85
N LEU A 146 -0.83 22.89 11.63
CA LEU A 146 -2.18 23.46 11.66
C LEU A 146 -2.62 23.99 10.30
N ASP A 147 -1.72 24.64 9.59
CA ASP A 147 -1.99 25.10 8.21
C ASP A 147 -2.21 23.91 7.25
N GLY A 148 -1.50 22.82 7.47
CA GLY A 148 -1.66 21.58 6.71
C GLY A 148 -3.01 20.90 6.90
N VAL A 149 -3.71 21.17 7.98
CA VAL A 149 -5.03 20.56 8.30
C VAL A 149 -6.20 21.49 7.90
N ARG A 150 -5.95 22.69 7.40
CA ARG A 150 -7.00 23.69 7.07
C ARG A 150 -7.82 23.41 5.81
N PHE A 151 -7.73 22.23 5.23
CA PHE A 151 -8.51 21.83 4.04
C PHE A 151 -8.34 22.78 2.82
N ARG A 152 -7.20 23.44 2.71
CA ARG A 152 -6.88 24.29 1.56
C ARG A 152 -6.15 23.46 0.50
N LEU A 153 -6.60 23.56 -0.75
CA LEU A 153 -5.96 22.86 -1.87
C LEU A 153 -5.77 23.84 -3.04
N PRO A 154 -4.60 24.47 -3.17
CA PRO A 154 -4.29 25.29 -4.33
C PRO A 154 -4.37 24.47 -5.62
N ALA A 155 -4.86 25.08 -6.70
CA ALA A 155 -5.01 24.40 -8.00
C ALA A 155 -3.70 23.75 -8.48
N ALA A 156 -2.55 24.40 -8.26
CA ALA A 156 -1.24 23.86 -8.60
C ALA A 156 -0.87 22.58 -7.80
N SER A 157 -1.52 22.32 -6.67
CA SER A 157 -1.24 21.17 -5.79
C SER A 157 -2.20 19.98 -6.01
N VAL A 158 -3.21 20.12 -6.88
CA VAL A 158 -4.23 19.07 -7.10
C VAL A 158 -3.59 17.78 -7.61
N GLY A 159 -2.70 17.85 -8.61
CA GLY A 159 -2.02 16.66 -9.13
C GLY A 159 -1.20 15.93 -8.07
N PHE A 160 -0.48 16.68 -7.22
CA PHE A 160 0.26 16.13 -6.10
C PHE A 160 -0.67 15.51 -5.04
N ALA A 161 -1.80 16.16 -4.75
CA ALA A 161 -2.79 15.65 -3.80
C ALA A 161 -3.40 14.30 -4.26
N ILE A 162 -3.74 14.18 -5.55
CA ILE A 162 -4.22 12.92 -6.14
C ILE A 162 -3.15 11.83 -6.04
N ALA A 163 -1.90 12.15 -6.37
CA ALA A 163 -0.79 11.21 -6.26
C ALA A 163 -0.56 10.80 -4.78
N ALA A 164 -0.57 11.76 -3.86
CA ALA A 164 -0.44 11.50 -2.43
C ALA A 164 -1.60 10.63 -1.91
N PHE A 165 -2.84 10.92 -2.33
CA PHE A 165 -4.00 10.08 -2.00
C PHE A 165 -3.84 8.66 -2.51
N GLY A 166 -3.30 8.46 -3.71
CA GLY A 166 -3.04 7.14 -4.28
C GLY A 166 -1.96 6.34 -3.53
N LEU A 167 -0.86 7.01 -3.17
CA LEU A 167 0.34 6.36 -2.61
C LEU A 167 0.30 6.17 -1.09
N THR A 168 -0.39 7.05 -0.36
CA THR A 168 -0.38 7.02 1.12
C THR A 168 -1.40 6.04 1.68
N GLY A 169 -1.09 5.50 2.86
CA GLY A 169 -1.92 4.49 3.50
C GLY A 169 -1.78 3.13 2.83
N VAL A 170 -2.89 2.45 2.62
CA VAL A 170 -2.95 1.11 2.01
C VAL A 170 -3.27 1.25 0.52
N GLY A 171 -2.58 0.53 -0.34
CA GLY A 171 -2.88 0.49 -1.78
C GLY A 171 -4.18 -0.27 -2.08
N GLY A 172 -4.77 -0.02 -3.24
CA GLY A 172 -6.05 -0.65 -3.60
C GLY A 172 -5.98 -2.17 -3.73
N ASP A 173 -4.86 -2.69 -4.18
CA ASP A 173 -4.61 -4.13 -4.27
C ASP A 173 -4.28 -4.77 -2.91
N GLU A 174 -3.59 -4.06 -2.01
CA GLU A 174 -3.40 -4.50 -0.63
C GLU A 174 -4.72 -4.57 0.13
N ILE A 175 -5.66 -3.65 -0.12
CA ILE A 175 -7.02 -3.71 0.45
C ILE A 175 -7.71 -5.00 0.00
N VAL A 176 -7.58 -5.37 -1.26
CA VAL A 176 -8.13 -6.63 -1.79
C VAL A 176 -7.38 -7.84 -1.23
N ALA A 177 -6.05 -7.79 -1.12
CA ALA A 177 -5.26 -8.90 -0.58
C ALA A 177 -5.52 -9.14 0.92
N TYR A 178 -5.84 -8.12 1.70
CA TYR A 178 -6.08 -8.21 3.14
C TYR A 178 -7.17 -9.23 3.50
N ASN A 179 -8.25 -9.27 2.73
CA ASN A 179 -9.33 -10.23 3.01
C ASN A 179 -8.93 -11.69 2.74
N TYR A 180 -8.06 -11.95 1.76
CA TYR A 180 -7.48 -13.28 1.56
C TYR A 180 -6.66 -13.72 2.77
N TRP A 181 -5.89 -12.81 3.36
CA TRP A 181 -5.13 -13.10 4.58
C TRP A 181 -6.05 -13.38 5.77
N CYS A 182 -7.16 -12.68 5.89
CA CYS A 182 -8.16 -12.98 6.93
C CYS A 182 -8.72 -14.40 6.80
N LEU A 183 -8.99 -14.85 5.57
CA LEU A 183 -9.47 -16.19 5.29
C LEU A 183 -8.39 -17.24 5.54
N GLU A 184 -7.16 -17.01 5.06
CA GLU A 184 -6.01 -17.91 5.21
C GLU A 184 -5.65 -18.12 6.69
N LYS A 185 -5.74 -17.08 7.51
CA LYS A 185 -5.55 -17.17 8.97
C LYS A 185 -6.71 -17.89 9.69
N GLY A 186 -7.74 -18.29 8.96
CA GLY A 186 -8.88 -19.04 9.51
C GLY A 186 -9.84 -18.20 10.34
N TYR A 187 -9.86 -16.86 10.16
CA TYR A 187 -10.82 -16.02 10.88
C TYR A 187 -12.28 -16.33 10.52
N ALA A 188 -12.51 -16.91 9.34
CA ALA A 188 -13.83 -17.34 8.87
C ALA A 188 -14.13 -18.82 9.12
N ARG A 189 -13.31 -19.54 9.88
CA ARG A 189 -13.46 -21.01 10.08
C ARG A 189 -14.77 -21.45 10.75
N PHE A 190 -15.46 -20.53 11.41
CA PHE A 190 -16.74 -20.77 12.07
C PHE A 190 -17.93 -20.21 11.28
N THR A 191 -17.68 -19.53 10.16
CA THR A 191 -18.69 -19.00 9.27
C THR A 191 -18.71 -19.89 8.03
N GLY A 192 -19.77 -20.62 7.83
CA GLY A 192 -19.98 -21.42 6.62
C GLY A 192 -20.96 -20.70 5.68
N PRO A 193 -21.05 -21.12 4.41
CA PRO A 193 -22.17 -20.73 3.58
C PRO A 193 -23.43 -21.27 4.24
N TYR A 194 -24.32 -20.36 4.66
CA TYR A 194 -25.65 -20.70 5.12
C TYR A 194 -26.50 -21.13 3.93
#